data_9dfe64b1cbd10464ce876c620ac15223
#
_entry.id   9dfe64b1cbd10464ce876c620ac15223
#
_cell.length_a   1.000
_cell.length_b   1.000
_cell.length_c   1.000
_cell.angle_alpha   90.00
_cell.angle_beta   90.00
_cell.angle_gamma   90.00
#
_symmetry.space_group_name_H-M   'P 1'
#
loop_
_entity.id
_entity.type
_entity.pdbx_description
1 polymer ?
#
loop_
_entity_poly.entity_id
_entity_poly.type
_entity_poly.pdbx_seq_one_letter_code
_entity_poly.pdbx_strand_id
1 'polypeptide(L)'
;METQNVEYKVSWRDEYIKWICGFANAQGGVLYIGVDDDGTVVGLNDVHKLLEDIPNKVRDKLGIVVRVNMIEKDGKPYIEIVTSPSSFPINYNGEYHYRSGATKQLLQGVALTQFLMEKTGVTWDSVLMDDLSIDDFRDDDFLLFKQQALKSGRLDEDDMKLTKSQLLEKLGLLKNGKVMRAAMMVFHPAPETWINGAYVKIGFFESDDDLRYWDEVHGPLLVQAERTIDLIYTKYLKAEISYEGVTRVEKYPFPKAAIREAVYNAIVHKNYARQIPIQISVYPNMIYIGNDCVFPMDWTTETLLQKHRSNPYNPNIANVFFRAGFIEAWGRGIEKMCNECKRNHVELPEYTLHSDEIMVRFMADSAHSKQDLHNDLHNNCTIIAQRLPEGAPTVVFKAFEVIAENPSATRKQLSSKLKVSERTVAECIAILKRYGCIVRVGGNKSGYWKILKIE
;
A
#
# COMPACT_ATOMS: atom_id res chain seq x y z
N MET A 1 9.25 37.99 -0.98
CA MET A 1 9.85 36.66 -0.71
C MET A 1 9.62 35.72 -1.86
N GLU A 2 10.63 34.99 -2.30
CA GLU A 2 10.51 33.94 -3.30
C GLU A 2 9.62 32.80 -2.80
N THR A 3 8.88 32.18 -3.72
CA THR A 3 7.91 31.11 -3.44
C THR A 3 8.02 29.99 -4.48
N GLN A 4 7.16 28.97 -4.38
CA GLN A 4 7.03 27.92 -5.38
C GLN A 4 6.86 28.47 -6.81
N ASN A 5 6.14 29.57 -6.97
CA ASN A 5 5.76 30.13 -8.27
C ASN A 5 6.34 31.50 -8.56
N VAL A 6 7.21 32.05 -7.70
CA VAL A 6 7.79 33.39 -7.85
C VAL A 6 9.28 33.35 -7.55
N GLU A 7 10.05 33.96 -8.46
CA GLU A 7 11.51 34.17 -8.32
C GLU A 7 11.87 35.61 -8.68
N TYR A 8 12.85 36.19 -8.00
CA TYR A 8 13.32 37.55 -8.21
C TYR A 8 14.79 37.57 -8.61
N LYS A 9 15.17 38.46 -9.51
CA LYS A 9 16.57 38.67 -9.92
C LYS A 9 16.78 40.13 -10.27
N VAL A 10 17.85 40.68 -9.76
CA VAL A 10 18.24 42.11 -9.95
C VAL A 10 18.55 42.42 -11.43
N SER A 11 19.14 41.48 -12.17
CA SER A 11 19.53 41.64 -13.55
C SER A 11 19.37 40.36 -14.33
N TRP A 12 19.29 40.42 -15.66
CA TRP A 12 19.21 39.21 -16.50
C TRP A 12 20.57 38.53 -16.65
N ARG A 13 20.55 37.22 -16.57
CA ARG A 13 21.64 36.30 -16.99
C ARG A 13 21.05 35.12 -17.72
N ASP A 14 21.73 34.65 -18.77
CA ASP A 14 21.23 33.52 -19.57
C ASP A 14 21.08 32.22 -18.77
N GLU A 15 21.82 32.06 -17.68
CA GLU A 15 21.68 30.93 -16.78
C GLU A 15 20.30 30.87 -16.10
N TYR A 16 19.56 31.98 -16.05
CA TYR A 16 18.22 32.02 -15.45
C TYR A 16 17.15 31.31 -16.29
N ILE A 17 17.46 30.93 -17.52
CA ILE A 17 16.65 30.00 -18.31
C ILE A 17 16.43 28.68 -17.57
N LYS A 18 17.35 28.27 -16.66
CA LYS A 18 17.18 27.09 -15.78
C LYS A 18 15.98 27.25 -14.83
N TRP A 19 15.66 28.45 -14.33
CA TRP A 19 14.46 28.70 -13.52
C TRP A 19 13.19 28.61 -14.34
N ILE A 20 13.20 29.16 -15.57
CA ILE A 20 12.09 29.04 -16.52
C ILE A 20 11.83 27.56 -16.86
N CYS A 21 12.89 26.77 -17.09
CA CYS A 21 12.82 25.33 -17.24
C CYS A 21 12.18 24.66 -15.99
N GLY A 22 12.63 25.06 -14.80
CA GLY A 22 12.09 24.55 -13.53
C GLY A 22 10.61 24.88 -13.34
N PHE A 23 10.16 26.07 -13.68
CA PHE A 23 8.76 26.47 -13.66
C PHE A 23 7.92 25.69 -14.69
N ALA A 24 8.41 25.53 -15.92
CA ALA A 24 7.73 24.78 -16.98
C ALA A 24 7.55 23.30 -16.59
N ASN A 25 8.52 22.71 -15.93
CA ASN A 25 8.46 21.33 -15.48
C ASN A 25 7.58 21.12 -14.23
N ALA A 26 7.38 22.16 -13.43
CA ALA A 26 6.54 22.14 -12.22
C ALA A 26 5.14 22.73 -12.48
N GLN A 27 4.68 23.62 -11.64
CA GLN A 27 3.33 24.22 -11.67
C GLN A 27 3.25 25.53 -12.46
N GLY A 28 4.31 25.87 -13.19
CA GLY A 28 4.47 27.20 -13.77
C GLY A 28 4.94 28.23 -12.74
N GLY A 29 5.11 29.46 -13.19
CA GLY A 29 5.53 30.54 -12.29
C GLY A 29 5.95 31.79 -13.02
N VAL A 30 6.43 32.76 -12.24
CA VAL A 30 6.85 34.09 -12.69
C VAL A 30 8.27 34.37 -12.23
N LEU A 31 9.10 34.77 -13.17
CA LEU A 31 10.44 35.27 -12.92
C LEU A 31 10.46 36.79 -13.16
N TYR A 32 10.78 37.54 -12.13
CA TYR A 32 10.94 38.99 -12.21
C TYR A 32 12.41 39.37 -12.36
N ILE A 33 12.71 40.23 -13.32
CA ILE A 33 14.06 40.77 -13.59
C ILE A 33 14.06 42.28 -13.35
N GLY A 34 14.98 42.77 -12.57
CA GLY A 34 15.01 44.13 -12.08
C GLY A 34 14.37 44.28 -10.68
N VAL A 35 14.22 43.18 -9.95
CA VAL A 35 13.64 43.10 -8.62
C VAL A 35 14.61 42.35 -7.70
N ASP A 36 14.79 42.86 -6.49
CA ASP A 36 15.63 42.27 -5.44
C ASP A 36 14.87 41.15 -4.70
N ASP A 37 15.58 40.30 -3.96
CA ASP A 37 15.06 39.12 -3.26
C ASP A 37 13.96 39.46 -2.23
N ASP A 38 13.94 40.69 -1.72
CA ASP A 38 12.86 41.18 -0.85
C ASP A 38 11.61 41.68 -1.59
N GLY A 39 11.66 41.74 -2.94
CA GLY A 39 10.59 42.25 -3.79
C GLY A 39 10.69 43.78 -4.09
N THR A 40 11.79 44.42 -3.73
CA THR A 40 12.04 45.84 -4.04
C THR A 40 12.43 45.97 -5.51
N VAL A 41 11.77 46.88 -6.25
CA VAL A 41 12.10 47.14 -7.65
C VAL A 41 13.38 48.02 -7.72
N VAL A 42 14.42 47.41 -8.31
CA VAL A 42 15.71 48.11 -8.57
C VAL A 42 15.67 48.82 -9.93
N GLY A 43 14.94 48.26 -10.89
CA GLY A 43 14.83 48.74 -12.26
C GLY A 43 15.90 48.16 -13.21
N LEU A 44 15.70 48.34 -14.53
CA LEU A 44 16.58 47.86 -15.60
C LEU A 44 16.89 48.96 -16.59
N ASN A 45 18.11 49.02 -17.11
CA ASN A 45 18.52 50.02 -18.10
C ASN A 45 18.19 49.61 -19.52
N ASP A 46 18.27 48.29 -19.87
CA ASP A 46 18.17 47.80 -21.24
C ASP A 46 16.88 46.99 -21.48
N VAL A 47 15.74 47.44 -20.94
CA VAL A 47 14.47 46.70 -20.98
C VAL A 47 14.02 46.32 -22.37
N HIS A 48 14.10 47.26 -23.33
CA HIS A 48 13.65 47.01 -24.73
C HIS A 48 14.44 45.89 -25.40
N LYS A 49 15.73 45.81 -25.21
CA LYS A 49 16.59 44.76 -25.72
C LYS A 49 16.23 43.41 -25.08
N LEU A 50 16.00 43.40 -23.78
CA LEU A 50 15.64 42.16 -23.04
C LEU A 50 14.26 41.65 -23.45
N LEU A 51 13.30 42.50 -23.79
CA LEU A 51 11.98 42.11 -24.34
C LEU A 51 12.06 41.32 -25.65
N GLU A 52 13.10 41.56 -26.47
CA GLU A 52 13.36 40.79 -27.67
C GLU A 52 14.25 39.57 -27.42
N ASP A 53 15.31 39.74 -26.64
CA ASP A 53 16.32 38.71 -26.41
C ASP A 53 15.77 37.52 -25.58
N ILE A 54 15.02 37.79 -24.54
CA ILE A 54 14.56 36.75 -23.57
C ILE A 54 13.62 35.76 -24.29
N PRO A 55 12.53 36.15 -24.97
CA PRO A 55 11.64 35.22 -25.65
C PRO A 55 12.37 34.33 -26.67
N ASN A 56 13.28 34.95 -27.46
CA ASN A 56 14.07 34.22 -28.44
C ASN A 56 14.99 33.19 -27.81
N LYS A 57 15.74 33.59 -26.78
CA LYS A 57 16.63 32.64 -26.03
C LYS A 57 15.87 31.52 -25.38
N VAL A 58 14.70 31.79 -24.78
CA VAL A 58 13.87 30.78 -24.15
C VAL A 58 13.36 29.79 -25.19
N ARG A 59 12.83 30.29 -26.33
CA ARG A 59 12.40 29.44 -27.43
C ARG A 59 13.53 28.56 -27.95
N ASP A 60 14.69 29.14 -28.20
CA ASP A 60 15.82 28.45 -28.80
C ASP A 60 16.48 27.42 -27.87
N LYS A 61 16.42 27.66 -26.56
CA LYS A 61 17.03 26.78 -25.53
C LYS A 61 16.08 25.77 -24.92
N LEU A 62 14.80 26.13 -24.79
CA LEU A 62 13.81 25.27 -24.11
C LEU A 62 12.72 24.74 -25.04
N GLY A 63 12.60 25.30 -26.26
CA GLY A 63 11.52 24.94 -27.21
C GLY A 63 10.12 25.38 -26.77
N ILE A 64 10.01 26.29 -25.79
CA ILE A 64 8.73 26.81 -25.30
C ILE A 64 8.60 28.31 -25.50
N VAL A 65 7.35 28.79 -25.45
CA VAL A 65 7.04 30.21 -25.52
C VAL A 65 6.61 30.68 -24.14
N VAL A 66 7.21 31.80 -23.69
CA VAL A 66 6.85 32.46 -22.40
C VAL A 66 6.26 33.84 -22.71
N ARG A 67 5.46 34.36 -21.83
CA ARG A 67 5.01 35.76 -21.88
C ARG A 67 6.02 36.63 -21.18
N VAL A 68 6.51 37.67 -21.84
CA VAL A 68 7.47 38.62 -21.29
C VAL A 68 6.85 40.01 -21.35
N ASN A 69 6.63 40.60 -20.19
CA ASN A 69 5.98 41.90 -20.04
C ASN A 69 6.94 42.90 -19.42
N MET A 70 6.93 44.14 -19.89
CA MET A 70 7.53 45.26 -19.19
C MET A 70 6.50 45.83 -18.21
N ILE A 71 6.91 46.01 -16.98
CA ILE A 71 6.12 46.64 -15.93
C ILE A 71 6.93 47.82 -15.35
N GLU A 72 6.25 48.88 -14.98
CA GLU A 72 6.88 50.05 -14.35
C GLU A 72 6.29 50.25 -12.96
N LYS A 73 7.16 50.50 -12.00
CA LYS A 73 6.80 50.88 -10.62
C LYS A 73 7.74 51.95 -10.10
N ASP A 74 7.18 53.03 -9.60
CA ASP A 74 7.95 54.19 -9.07
C ASP A 74 8.98 54.73 -10.05
N GLY A 75 8.62 54.78 -11.35
CA GLY A 75 9.52 55.25 -12.42
C GLY A 75 10.64 54.28 -12.80
N LYS A 76 10.62 53.05 -12.25
CA LYS A 76 11.61 51.99 -12.51
C LYS A 76 11.03 50.88 -13.35
N PRO A 77 11.48 50.69 -14.58
CA PRO A 77 11.01 49.55 -15.40
C PRO A 77 11.67 48.25 -15.01
N TYR A 78 10.90 47.17 -14.97
CA TYR A 78 11.35 45.79 -14.76
C TYR A 78 10.59 44.81 -15.66
N ILE A 79 11.08 43.58 -15.76
CA ILE A 79 10.50 42.54 -16.63
C ILE A 79 9.84 41.45 -15.79
N GLU A 80 8.64 41.07 -16.25
CA GLU A 80 7.91 39.91 -15.78
C GLU A 80 7.94 38.81 -16.83
N ILE A 81 8.41 37.61 -16.48
CA ILE A 81 8.46 36.45 -17.39
C ILE A 81 7.49 35.40 -16.80
N VAL A 82 6.33 35.22 -17.46
CA VAL A 82 5.31 34.27 -17.05
C VAL A 82 5.48 32.96 -17.79
N THR A 83 5.73 31.88 -17.05
CA THR A 83 5.92 30.53 -17.56
C THR A 83 4.73 29.67 -17.20
N SER A 84 4.07 29.11 -18.21
CA SER A 84 3.01 28.09 -17.98
C SER A 84 3.61 26.70 -17.75
N PRO A 85 2.94 25.83 -16.97
CA PRO A 85 3.38 24.45 -16.83
C PRO A 85 3.30 23.72 -18.17
N SER A 86 4.32 22.92 -18.48
CA SER A 86 4.38 22.11 -19.70
C SER A 86 3.86 20.70 -19.46
N SER A 87 3.11 20.16 -20.42
CA SER A 87 2.70 18.75 -20.42
C SER A 87 3.84 17.82 -20.83
N PHE A 88 4.89 18.34 -21.45
CA PHE A 88 6.06 17.58 -21.89
C PHE A 88 7.27 17.91 -21.00
N PRO A 89 8.23 16.98 -20.86
CA PRO A 89 9.45 17.25 -20.12
C PRO A 89 10.31 18.27 -20.87
N ILE A 90 10.68 19.36 -20.22
CA ILE A 90 11.53 20.42 -20.75
C ILE A 90 12.94 20.28 -20.21
N ASN A 91 13.94 20.30 -21.07
CA ASN A 91 15.34 20.30 -20.66
C ASN A 91 16.06 21.59 -21.06
N TYR A 92 17.08 21.94 -20.31
CA TYR A 92 18.02 22.99 -20.64
C TYR A 92 19.42 22.38 -20.81
N ASN A 93 19.92 22.33 -22.07
CA ASN A 93 21.18 21.70 -22.40
C ASN A 93 21.33 20.24 -21.90
N GLY A 94 20.24 19.44 -21.97
CA GLY A 94 20.22 18.06 -21.47
C GLY A 94 19.91 17.89 -19.97
N GLU A 95 19.86 18.98 -19.21
CA GLU A 95 19.54 18.98 -17.80
C GLU A 95 18.03 19.25 -17.57
N TYR A 96 17.39 18.45 -16.70
CA TYR A 96 16.00 18.65 -16.31
C TYR A 96 15.95 19.34 -14.95
N HIS A 97 15.51 20.60 -14.95
CA HIS A 97 15.32 21.37 -13.73
C HIS A 97 13.86 21.34 -13.30
N TYR A 98 13.64 21.30 -12.00
CA TYR A 98 12.31 21.28 -11.36
C TYR A 98 12.24 22.31 -10.24
N ARG A 99 11.13 23.04 -10.11
CA ARG A 99 10.90 23.98 -9.03
C ARG A 99 10.26 23.28 -7.85
N SER A 100 10.91 23.30 -6.69
CA SER A 100 10.40 22.73 -5.44
C SER A 100 10.60 23.77 -4.32
N GLY A 101 9.50 24.27 -3.77
CA GLY A 101 9.53 25.42 -2.86
C GLY A 101 10.18 26.62 -3.53
N ALA A 102 11.02 27.34 -2.80
CA ALA A 102 11.80 28.47 -3.33
C ALA A 102 13.12 28.03 -4.01
N THR A 103 13.30 26.75 -4.33
CA THR A 103 14.56 26.25 -4.89
C THR A 103 14.38 25.65 -6.29
N LYS A 104 15.41 25.77 -7.12
CA LYS A 104 15.54 25.06 -8.38
C LYS A 104 16.40 23.82 -8.18
N GLN A 105 15.86 22.66 -8.45
CA GLN A 105 16.54 21.37 -8.31
C GLN A 105 16.87 20.78 -9.67
N LEU A 106 18.04 20.16 -9.81
CA LEU A 106 18.41 19.35 -10.96
C LEU A 106 17.91 17.92 -10.70
N LEU A 107 17.03 17.41 -11.59
CA LEU A 107 16.55 16.05 -11.48
C LEU A 107 17.62 15.07 -11.96
N GLN A 108 17.89 14.03 -11.15
CA GLN A 108 18.85 12.98 -11.44
C GLN A 108 18.35 11.62 -10.92
N GLY A 109 18.89 10.52 -11.43
CA GLY A 109 18.59 9.18 -10.96
C GLY A 109 17.09 8.84 -10.97
N VAL A 110 16.59 8.33 -9.85
CA VAL A 110 15.20 7.90 -9.71
C VAL A 110 14.21 9.05 -9.92
N ALA A 111 14.50 10.24 -9.38
CA ALA A 111 13.63 11.42 -9.51
C ALA A 111 13.46 11.85 -10.98
N LEU A 112 14.54 11.79 -11.76
CA LEU A 112 14.47 12.06 -13.21
C LEU A 112 13.64 11.02 -13.93
N THR A 113 13.84 9.75 -13.63
CA THR A 113 13.09 8.65 -14.25
C THR A 113 11.59 8.78 -13.99
N GLN A 114 11.19 9.03 -12.73
CA GLN A 114 9.78 9.25 -12.37
C GLN A 114 9.19 10.45 -13.10
N PHE A 115 9.88 11.59 -13.09
CA PHE A 115 9.44 12.79 -13.78
C PHE A 115 9.23 12.55 -15.28
N LEU A 116 10.16 11.86 -15.95
CA LEU A 116 10.04 11.55 -17.38
C LEU A 116 8.85 10.63 -17.65
N MET A 117 8.66 9.61 -16.85
CA MET A 117 7.50 8.71 -16.95
C MET A 117 6.18 9.48 -16.80
N GLU A 118 6.04 10.32 -15.78
CA GLU A 118 4.84 11.14 -15.55
C GLU A 118 4.55 12.07 -16.73
N LYS A 119 5.57 12.80 -17.24
CA LYS A 119 5.40 13.76 -18.33
C LYS A 119 5.16 13.10 -19.69
N THR A 120 5.68 11.91 -19.93
CA THR A 120 5.48 11.18 -21.20
C THR A 120 4.25 10.26 -21.16
N GLY A 121 3.60 10.11 -20.01
CA GLY A 121 2.48 9.19 -19.81
C GLY A 121 2.89 7.72 -19.90
N VAL A 122 4.20 7.43 -19.80
CA VAL A 122 4.71 6.05 -19.74
C VAL A 122 4.66 5.59 -18.28
N THR A 123 3.85 4.59 -18.01
CA THR A 123 3.77 3.96 -16.70
C THR A 123 4.76 2.80 -16.58
N TRP A 124 5.10 2.41 -15.36
CA TRP A 124 6.03 1.30 -15.11
C TRP A 124 5.58 0.01 -15.83
N ASP A 125 4.30 -0.25 -15.83
CA ASP A 125 3.68 -1.44 -16.41
C ASP A 125 3.48 -1.38 -17.93
N SER A 126 3.63 -0.19 -18.56
CA SER A 126 3.50 0.01 -20.03
C SER A 126 4.82 -0.18 -20.78
N VAL A 127 5.93 -0.43 -20.08
CA VAL A 127 7.24 -0.64 -20.72
C VAL A 127 7.22 -1.92 -21.55
N LEU A 128 7.73 -1.82 -22.79
CA LEU A 128 7.83 -2.96 -23.72
C LEU A 128 9.00 -3.87 -23.33
N MET A 129 8.79 -5.17 -23.42
CA MET A 129 9.77 -6.22 -23.12
C MET A 129 10.40 -6.70 -24.43
N ASP A 130 11.72 -6.59 -24.55
CA ASP A 130 12.43 -7.01 -25.76
C ASP A 130 12.74 -8.51 -25.78
N ASP A 131 12.93 -9.09 -24.58
CA ASP A 131 13.37 -10.48 -24.40
C ASP A 131 12.20 -11.42 -24.07
N LEU A 132 10.94 -11.00 -24.25
CA LEU A 132 9.76 -11.79 -23.94
C LEU A 132 8.88 -11.98 -25.18
N SER A 133 8.59 -13.23 -25.49
CA SER A 133 7.70 -13.64 -26.56
C SER A 133 6.29 -14.00 -26.06
N ILE A 134 5.28 -13.94 -26.94
CA ILE A 134 3.94 -14.45 -26.63
C ILE A 134 3.94 -15.96 -26.35
N ASP A 135 4.89 -16.68 -26.90
CA ASP A 135 5.01 -18.13 -26.72
C ASP A 135 5.51 -18.54 -25.32
N ASP A 136 6.09 -17.59 -24.57
CA ASP A 136 6.51 -17.80 -23.18
C ASP A 136 5.32 -17.87 -22.20
N PHE A 137 4.12 -17.49 -22.63
CA PHE A 137 2.90 -17.58 -21.83
C PHE A 137 2.17 -18.92 -21.99
N ARG A 138 1.63 -19.46 -20.88
CA ARG A 138 0.78 -20.64 -20.91
C ARG A 138 -0.65 -20.28 -21.31
N ASP A 139 -1.31 -21.18 -22.04
CA ASP A 139 -2.72 -21.00 -22.42
C ASP A 139 -3.66 -20.99 -21.20
N ASP A 140 -3.35 -21.78 -20.17
CA ASP A 140 -4.14 -21.87 -18.94
C ASP A 140 -4.25 -20.53 -18.21
N ASP A 141 -3.19 -19.70 -18.23
CA ASP A 141 -3.21 -18.39 -17.56
C ASP A 141 -4.15 -17.40 -18.27
N PHE A 142 -4.29 -17.53 -19.60
CA PHE A 142 -5.30 -16.79 -20.38
C PHE A 142 -6.70 -17.33 -20.19
N LEU A 143 -6.85 -18.65 -20.02
CA LEU A 143 -8.15 -19.28 -19.78
C LEU A 143 -8.77 -18.79 -18.47
N LEU A 144 -7.98 -18.70 -17.39
CA LEU A 144 -8.44 -18.14 -16.12
C LEU A 144 -8.99 -16.71 -16.30
N PHE A 145 -8.23 -15.85 -16.97
CA PHE A 145 -8.68 -14.48 -17.25
C PHE A 145 -9.99 -14.47 -18.04
N LYS A 146 -10.07 -15.22 -19.14
CA LYS A 146 -11.26 -15.29 -20.00
C LYS A 146 -12.50 -15.73 -19.22
N GLN A 147 -12.37 -16.77 -18.40
CA GLN A 147 -13.49 -17.31 -17.58
C GLN A 147 -13.98 -16.25 -16.56
N GLN A 148 -13.07 -15.56 -15.87
CA GLN A 148 -13.44 -14.53 -14.91
C GLN A 148 -14.05 -13.30 -15.59
N ALA A 149 -13.52 -12.90 -16.73
CA ALA A 149 -14.02 -11.76 -17.49
C ALA A 149 -15.40 -12.03 -18.11
N LEU A 150 -15.65 -13.25 -18.60
CA LEU A 150 -16.97 -13.69 -19.06
C LEU A 150 -17.97 -13.70 -17.91
N LYS A 151 -17.61 -14.29 -16.76
CA LYS A 151 -18.45 -14.32 -15.55
C LYS A 151 -18.80 -12.93 -15.04
N SER A 152 -17.92 -11.96 -15.20
CA SER A 152 -18.16 -10.56 -14.82
C SER A 152 -18.97 -9.77 -15.86
N GLY A 153 -19.25 -10.34 -17.05
CA GLY A 153 -19.94 -9.70 -18.15
C GLY A 153 -19.09 -8.61 -18.86
N ARG A 154 -17.76 -8.66 -18.71
CA ARG A 154 -16.81 -7.67 -19.31
C ARG A 154 -16.08 -8.19 -20.54
N LEU A 155 -16.23 -9.47 -20.86
CA LEU A 155 -16.00 -10.11 -22.14
C LEU A 155 -17.25 -10.86 -22.58
N ASP A 156 -17.40 -11.07 -23.87
CA ASP A 156 -18.47 -11.87 -24.45
C ASP A 156 -17.97 -13.28 -24.84
N GLU A 157 -18.89 -14.14 -25.32
CA GLU A 157 -18.57 -15.50 -25.72
C GLU A 157 -17.62 -15.57 -26.93
N ASP A 158 -17.65 -14.59 -27.82
CA ASP A 158 -16.74 -14.55 -28.98
C ASP A 158 -15.32 -14.24 -28.55
N ASP A 159 -15.13 -13.51 -27.49
CA ASP A 159 -13.82 -13.23 -26.92
C ASP A 159 -13.11 -14.48 -26.37
N MET A 160 -13.86 -15.52 -26.02
CA MET A 160 -13.29 -16.81 -25.61
C MET A 160 -12.50 -17.49 -26.72
N LYS A 161 -12.79 -17.18 -27.98
CA LYS A 161 -12.15 -17.76 -29.17
C LYS A 161 -10.85 -17.02 -29.55
N LEU A 162 -10.58 -15.85 -28.97
CA LEU A 162 -9.40 -15.06 -29.29
C LEU A 162 -8.11 -15.82 -28.95
N THR A 163 -7.13 -15.74 -29.84
CA THR A 163 -5.77 -16.20 -29.58
C THR A 163 -5.10 -15.34 -28.50
N LYS A 164 -3.97 -15.78 -27.95
CA LYS A 164 -3.17 -14.99 -26.98
C LYS A 164 -2.83 -13.60 -27.54
N SER A 165 -2.37 -13.54 -28.78
CA SER A 165 -2.02 -12.27 -29.45
C SER A 165 -3.22 -11.34 -29.56
N GLN A 166 -4.34 -11.83 -30.08
CA GLN A 166 -5.57 -11.04 -30.24
C GLN A 166 -6.12 -10.54 -28.91
N LEU A 167 -6.02 -11.36 -27.85
CA LEU A 167 -6.46 -10.95 -26.52
C LEU A 167 -5.54 -9.88 -25.94
N LEU A 168 -4.21 -10.04 -26.07
CA LEU A 168 -3.24 -9.01 -25.63
C LEU A 168 -3.41 -7.70 -26.38
N GLU A 169 -3.69 -7.73 -27.70
CA GLU A 169 -4.02 -6.53 -28.48
C GLU A 169 -5.32 -5.88 -27.98
N LYS A 170 -6.39 -6.67 -27.78
CA LYS A 170 -7.66 -6.16 -27.25
C LYS A 170 -7.53 -5.53 -25.86
N LEU A 171 -6.63 -6.06 -25.04
CA LEU A 171 -6.33 -5.53 -23.71
C LEU A 171 -5.38 -4.31 -23.75
N GLY A 172 -4.80 -3.99 -24.94
CA GLY A 172 -3.81 -2.93 -25.10
C GLY A 172 -2.43 -3.28 -24.51
N LEU A 173 -2.13 -4.58 -24.37
CA LEU A 173 -0.89 -5.10 -23.76
C LEU A 173 0.17 -5.53 -24.78
N LEU A 174 -0.14 -5.41 -26.06
CA LEU A 174 0.76 -5.69 -27.18
C LEU A 174 0.89 -4.45 -28.05
N LYS A 175 2.11 -4.02 -28.35
CA LYS A 175 2.37 -2.87 -29.21
C LYS A 175 3.53 -3.16 -30.16
N ASN A 176 3.32 -3.03 -31.47
CA ASN A 176 4.32 -3.31 -32.49
C ASN A 176 4.93 -4.72 -32.37
N GLY A 177 4.11 -5.72 -32.03
CA GLY A 177 4.54 -7.10 -31.82
C GLY A 177 5.31 -7.36 -30.52
N LYS A 178 5.53 -6.33 -29.68
CA LYS A 178 6.21 -6.45 -28.38
C LYS A 178 5.22 -6.44 -27.22
N VAL A 179 5.47 -7.27 -26.26
CA VAL A 179 4.65 -7.46 -25.06
C VAL A 179 4.97 -6.36 -24.04
N MET A 180 3.95 -5.79 -23.40
CA MET A 180 4.13 -4.87 -22.28
C MET A 180 4.45 -5.62 -20.98
N ARG A 181 5.16 -4.97 -20.06
CA ARG A 181 5.46 -5.49 -18.73
C ARG A 181 4.19 -5.90 -17.97
N ALA A 182 3.08 -5.20 -18.14
CA ALA A 182 1.79 -5.58 -17.56
C ALA A 182 1.35 -7.00 -18.00
N ALA A 183 1.52 -7.35 -19.28
CA ALA A 183 1.18 -8.69 -19.77
C ALA A 183 2.08 -9.75 -19.11
N MET A 184 3.38 -9.49 -19.01
CA MET A 184 4.32 -10.36 -18.31
C MET A 184 3.88 -10.59 -16.86
N MET A 185 3.54 -9.54 -16.13
CA MET A 185 3.10 -9.64 -14.74
C MET A 185 1.80 -10.44 -14.59
N VAL A 186 0.85 -10.26 -15.50
CA VAL A 186 -0.49 -10.83 -15.37
C VAL A 186 -0.61 -12.26 -15.92
N PHE A 187 0.17 -12.62 -16.96
CA PHE A 187 0.02 -13.86 -17.69
C PHE A 187 1.26 -14.76 -17.70
N HIS A 188 2.45 -14.26 -17.34
CA HIS A 188 3.63 -15.11 -17.31
C HIS A 188 3.59 -16.08 -16.11
N PRO A 189 3.97 -17.37 -16.29
CA PRO A 189 3.90 -18.37 -15.22
C PRO A 189 4.82 -18.09 -14.03
N ALA A 190 5.88 -17.29 -14.22
CA ALA A 190 6.85 -16.95 -13.20
C ALA A 190 7.32 -15.49 -13.35
N PRO A 191 6.47 -14.47 -13.06
CA PRO A 191 6.83 -13.06 -13.18
C PRO A 191 7.97 -12.66 -12.23
N GLU A 192 8.16 -13.38 -11.14
CA GLU A 192 9.24 -13.16 -10.17
C GLU A 192 10.63 -13.44 -10.74
N THR A 193 10.75 -14.17 -11.84
CA THR A 193 12.02 -14.35 -12.54
C THR A 193 12.46 -13.10 -13.28
N TRP A 194 11.54 -12.22 -13.61
CA TRP A 194 11.77 -10.94 -14.26
C TRP A 194 11.82 -9.79 -13.25
N ILE A 195 10.92 -9.82 -12.27
CA ILE A 195 10.76 -8.80 -11.23
C ILE A 195 10.83 -9.49 -9.87
N ASN A 196 11.97 -9.40 -9.24
CA ASN A 196 12.26 -10.00 -7.95
C ASN A 196 11.28 -9.58 -6.89
N GLY A 197 10.42 -9.99 -6.29
CA GLY A 197 9.37 -9.46 -5.42
C GLY A 197 7.99 -9.38 -6.08
N ALA A 198 7.82 -9.96 -7.29
CA ALA A 198 6.53 -10.11 -7.94
C ALA A 198 5.77 -11.35 -7.41
N TYR A 199 5.65 -11.47 -6.09
CA TYR A 199 4.93 -12.52 -5.39
C TYR A 199 4.31 -11.99 -4.08
N VAL A 200 3.47 -12.78 -3.42
CA VAL A 200 2.89 -12.44 -2.12
C VAL A 200 3.46 -13.36 -1.05
N LYS A 201 3.84 -12.79 0.07
CA LYS A 201 4.31 -13.51 1.26
C LYS A 201 3.27 -13.41 2.37
N ILE A 202 2.86 -14.54 2.93
CA ILE A 202 1.87 -14.61 4.01
C ILE A 202 2.53 -15.30 5.20
N GLY A 203 2.48 -14.70 6.38
CA GLY A 203 2.99 -15.27 7.63
C GLY A 203 1.91 -15.32 8.69
N PHE A 204 1.91 -16.38 9.52
CA PHE A 204 1.12 -16.44 10.75
C PHE A 204 2.02 -16.16 11.95
N PHE A 205 1.66 -15.16 12.71
CA PHE A 205 2.38 -14.67 13.88
C PHE A 205 1.54 -14.90 15.12
N GLU A 206 2.12 -15.49 16.14
CA GLU A 206 1.51 -15.56 17.48
C GLU A 206 1.71 -14.24 18.23
N SER A 207 2.88 -13.60 18.03
CA SER A 207 3.28 -12.26 18.47
C SER A 207 4.26 -11.69 17.47
N ASP A 208 4.65 -10.42 17.59
CA ASP A 208 5.53 -9.74 16.64
C ASP A 208 6.89 -10.44 16.43
N ASP A 209 7.36 -11.17 17.44
CA ASP A 209 8.62 -11.91 17.45
C ASP A 209 8.45 -13.44 17.24
N ASP A 210 7.20 -13.95 17.09
CA ASP A 210 6.91 -15.38 17.01
C ASP A 210 6.17 -15.73 15.71
N LEU A 211 6.94 -15.90 14.62
CA LEU A 211 6.46 -16.40 13.32
C LEU A 211 6.33 -17.93 13.37
N ARG A 212 5.12 -18.46 13.28
CA ARG A 212 4.83 -19.90 13.34
C ARG A 212 5.03 -20.61 12.01
N TYR A 213 4.50 -20.07 10.95
CA TYR A 213 4.59 -20.61 9.59
C TYR A 213 4.31 -19.51 8.57
N TRP A 214 4.76 -19.76 7.34
CA TRP A 214 4.59 -18.82 6.25
C TRP A 214 4.48 -19.55 4.91
N ASP A 215 3.94 -18.86 3.91
CA ASP A 215 3.83 -19.30 2.51
C ASP A 215 4.23 -18.16 1.57
N GLU A 216 4.69 -18.54 0.38
CA GLU A 216 4.85 -17.64 -0.76
C GLU A 216 3.87 -18.03 -1.88
N VAL A 217 3.22 -17.05 -2.46
CA VAL A 217 2.26 -17.24 -3.56
C VAL A 217 2.87 -16.67 -4.83
N HIS A 218 3.34 -17.57 -5.67
CA HIS A 218 3.98 -17.29 -6.96
C HIS A 218 3.03 -17.48 -8.13
N GLY A 219 3.47 -17.06 -9.35
CA GLY A 219 2.75 -17.21 -10.60
C GLY A 219 2.14 -15.90 -11.10
N PRO A 220 1.31 -15.94 -12.14
CA PRO A 220 0.63 -14.77 -12.70
C PRO A 220 -0.16 -13.99 -11.65
N LEU A 221 -0.21 -12.65 -11.74
CA LEU A 221 -0.86 -11.82 -10.69
C LEU A 221 -2.32 -12.19 -10.43
N LEU A 222 -3.07 -12.62 -11.44
CA LEU A 222 -4.45 -13.08 -11.26
C LEU A 222 -4.50 -14.35 -10.41
N VAL A 223 -3.58 -15.28 -10.64
CA VAL A 223 -3.45 -16.52 -9.85
C VAL A 223 -3.00 -16.20 -8.44
N GLN A 224 -2.01 -15.30 -8.28
CA GLN A 224 -1.58 -14.84 -6.96
C GLN A 224 -2.76 -14.25 -6.16
N ALA A 225 -3.58 -13.41 -6.79
CA ALA A 225 -4.73 -12.77 -6.16
C ALA A 225 -5.73 -13.79 -5.60
N GLU A 226 -6.14 -14.78 -6.41
CA GLU A 226 -7.09 -15.81 -5.98
C GLU A 226 -6.49 -16.75 -4.92
N ARG A 227 -5.28 -17.26 -5.15
CA ARG A 227 -4.61 -18.17 -4.21
C ARG A 227 -4.31 -17.54 -2.87
N THR A 228 -3.94 -16.25 -2.85
CA THR A 228 -3.72 -15.51 -1.60
C THR A 228 -4.98 -15.49 -0.75
N ILE A 229 -6.13 -15.15 -1.36
CA ILE A 229 -7.42 -15.11 -0.66
C ILE A 229 -7.80 -16.50 -0.18
N ASP A 230 -7.66 -17.53 -1.02
CA ASP A 230 -7.99 -18.90 -0.64
C ASP A 230 -7.11 -19.39 0.51
N LEU A 231 -5.80 -19.14 0.48
CA LEU A 231 -4.89 -19.50 1.58
C LEU A 231 -5.27 -18.79 2.88
N ILE A 232 -5.57 -17.49 2.83
CA ILE A 232 -6.00 -16.75 4.02
C ILE A 232 -7.19 -17.42 4.68
N TYR A 233 -8.23 -17.82 3.93
CA TYR A 233 -9.46 -18.36 4.47
C TYR A 233 -9.43 -19.88 4.72
N THR A 234 -8.51 -20.63 4.12
CA THR A 234 -8.42 -22.08 4.31
C THR A 234 -7.35 -22.52 5.29
N LYS A 235 -6.26 -21.73 5.42
CA LYS A 235 -5.10 -22.10 6.26
C LYS A 235 -4.86 -21.15 7.41
N TYR A 236 -5.02 -19.84 7.20
CA TYR A 236 -4.60 -18.83 8.17
C TYR A 236 -5.70 -18.39 9.11
N LEU A 237 -6.94 -18.31 8.64
CA LEU A 237 -8.09 -17.93 9.46
C LEU A 237 -8.89 -19.14 9.88
N LYS A 238 -9.38 -19.10 11.12
CA LYS A 238 -10.34 -20.09 11.64
C LYS A 238 -11.74 -19.51 11.56
N ALA A 239 -12.68 -20.27 10.96
CA ALA A 239 -14.08 -19.92 10.99
C ALA A 239 -14.71 -20.36 12.33
N GLU A 240 -15.53 -19.51 12.90
CA GLU A 240 -16.48 -19.88 13.93
C GLU A 240 -17.64 -20.66 13.30
N ILE A 241 -17.91 -21.85 13.82
CA ILE A 241 -18.98 -22.71 13.31
C ILE A 241 -20.19 -22.55 14.23
N SER A 242 -21.30 -22.12 13.66
CA SER A 242 -22.60 -22.07 14.32
C SER A 242 -23.66 -22.81 13.48
N TYR A 243 -24.84 -23.00 14.04
CA TYR A 243 -25.95 -23.65 13.36
C TYR A 243 -27.21 -22.78 13.45
N GLU A 244 -27.78 -22.46 12.29
CA GLU A 244 -29.10 -21.85 12.19
C GLU A 244 -30.09 -22.94 11.79
N GLY A 245 -30.79 -23.52 12.80
CA GLY A 245 -31.57 -24.73 12.63
C GLY A 245 -30.66 -25.93 12.27
N VAL A 246 -30.81 -26.49 11.06
CA VAL A 246 -29.99 -27.60 10.53
C VAL A 246 -28.86 -27.12 9.62
N THR A 247 -28.80 -25.83 9.33
CA THR A 247 -27.81 -25.26 8.40
C THR A 247 -26.56 -24.83 9.17
N ARG A 248 -25.41 -25.37 8.77
CA ARG A 248 -24.09 -24.95 9.28
C ARG A 248 -23.77 -23.58 8.71
N VAL A 249 -23.43 -22.63 9.60
CA VAL A 249 -22.97 -21.28 9.26
C VAL A 249 -21.52 -21.14 9.70
N GLU A 250 -20.66 -20.68 8.79
CA GLU A 250 -19.25 -20.37 9.06
C GLU A 250 -19.07 -18.87 9.06
N LYS A 251 -18.61 -18.31 10.19
CA LYS A 251 -18.31 -16.89 10.33
C LYS A 251 -16.80 -16.73 10.51
N TYR A 252 -16.18 -16.01 9.59
CA TYR A 252 -14.76 -15.67 9.69
C TYR A 252 -14.57 -14.35 10.46
N PRO A 253 -13.39 -14.14 11.10
CA PRO A 253 -13.09 -12.92 11.86
C PRO A 253 -13.08 -11.67 10.99
N PHE A 254 -12.85 -11.81 9.69
CA PHE A 254 -12.81 -10.71 8.72
C PHE A 254 -13.73 -11.00 7.53
N PRO A 255 -14.46 -9.99 7.00
CA PRO A 255 -15.31 -10.16 5.82
C PRO A 255 -14.47 -10.50 4.58
N LYS A 256 -14.78 -11.63 3.91
CA LYS A 256 -14.02 -12.07 2.72
C LYS A 256 -13.98 -11.02 1.61
N ALA A 257 -15.05 -10.26 1.43
CA ALA A 257 -15.11 -9.20 0.42
C ALA A 257 -14.17 -8.02 0.75
N ALA A 258 -13.97 -7.70 2.04
CA ALA A 258 -13.07 -6.63 2.48
C ALA A 258 -11.60 -7.05 2.29
N ILE A 259 -11.21 -8.24 2.74
CA ILE A 259 -9.85 -8.77 2.56
C ILE A 259 -9.52 -8.92 1.07
N ARG A 260 -10.46 -9.40 0.25
CA ARG A 260 -10.28 -9.51 -1.19
C ARG A 260 -9.98 -8.17 -1.83
N GLU A 261 -10.73 -7.13 -1.48
CA GLU A 261 -10.51 -5.78 -1.99
C GLU A 261 -9.13 -5.24 -1.57
N ALA A 262 -8.71 -5.47 -0.33
CA ALA A 262 -7.40 -5.06 0.16
C ALA A 262 -6.25 -5.77 -0.58
N VAL A 263 -6.36 -7.08 -0.83
CA VAL A 263 -5.36 -7.85 -1.60
C VAL A 263 -5.28 -7.35 -3.05
N TYR A 264 -6.43 -7.10 -3.69
CA TYR A 264 -6.44 -6.60 -5.07
C TYR A 264 -5.82 -5.20 -5.16
N ASN A 265 -6.15 -4.32 -4.22
CA ASN A 265 -5.55 -2.98 -4.15
C ASN A 265 -4.03 -3.07 -3.91
N ALA A 266 -3.57 -3.95 -3.04
CA ALA A 266 -2.15 -4.16 -2.81
C ALA A 266 -1.43 -4.59 -4.09
N ILE A 267 -2.00 -5.50 -4.89
CA ILE A 267 -1.42 -5.96 -6.17
C ILE A 267 -1.39 -4.84 -7.21
N VAL A 268 -2.51 -4.15 -7.40
CA VAL A 268 -2.68 -3.15 -8.48
C VAL A 268 -1.87 -1.87 -8.21
N HIS A 269 -1.78 -1.45 -6.95
CA HIS A 269 -1.11 -0.20 -6.56
C HIS A 269 0.35 -0.38 -6.14
N LYS A 270 0.86 -1.63 -6.10
CA LYS A 270 2.23 -1.90 -5.71
C LYS A 270 3.26 -1.22 -6.62
N ASN A 271 4.29 -0.64 -6.01
CA ASN A 271 5.50 -0.23 -6.71
C ASN A 271 6.43 -1.43 -6.95
N TYR A 272 6.25 -2.12 -8.07
CA TYR A 272 7.07 -3.29 -8.42
C TYR A 272 8.54 -2.96 -8.72
N ALA A 273 8.89 -1.70 -8.95
CA ALA A 273 10.28 -1.30 -9.16
C ALA A 273 11.15 -1.47 -7.91
N ARG A 274 10.55 -1.50 -6.70
CA ARG A 274 11.30 -1.74 -5.44
C ARG A 274 11.63 -3.21 -5.19
N GLN A 275 11.04 -4.12 -5.92
CA GLN A 275 11.33 -5.55 -5.86
C GLN A 275 11.13 -6.20 -4.46
N ILE A 276 10.31 -5.61 -3.59
CA ILE A 276 9.92 -6.16 -2.29
C ILE A 276 8.55 -6.85 -2.45
N PRO A 277 8.32 -8.08 -1.97
CA PRO A 277 7.02 -8.74 -2.11
C PRO A 277 5.92 -8.03 -1.30
N ILE A 278 4.66 -8.24 -1.69
CA ILE A 278 3.52 -7.90 -0.83
C ILE A 278 3.62 -8.76 0.42
N GLN A 279 3.45 -8.17 1.60
CA GLN A 279 3.53 -8.87 2.87
C GLN A 279 2.17 -8.87 3.56
N ILE A 280 1.74 -10.05 3.96
CA ILE A 280 0.51 -10.26 4.73
C ILE A 280 0.88 -10.92 6.04
N SER A 281 0.63 -10.23 7.15
CA SER A 281 0.88 -10.74 8.50
C SER A 281 -0.46 -11.03 9.17
N VAL A 282 -0.71 -12.32 9.45
CA VAL A 282 -1.93 -12.79 10.09
C VAL A 282 -1.64 -13.10 11.55
N TYR A 283 -2.43 -12.53 12.45
CA TYR A 283 -2.40 -12.76 13.89
C TYR A 283 -3.73 -13.37 14.35
N PRO A 284 -3.84 -13.87 15.56
CA PRO A 284 -5.10 -14.42 16.08
C PRO A 284 -6.29 -13.46 16.01
N ASN A 285 -6.04 -12.15 16.16
CA ASN A 285 -7.09 -11.13 16.24
C ASN A 285 -6.95 -9.98 15.21
N MET A 286 -5.97 -10.03 14.33
CA MET A 286 -5.76 -8.99 13.34
C MET A 286 -5.03 -9.51 12.10
N ILE A 287 -5.18 -8.79 11.00
CA ILE A 287 -4.44 -9.03 9.76
C ILE A 287 -3.91 -7.72 9.21
N TYR A 288 -2.65 -7.70 8.82
CA TYR A 288 -1.99 -6.61 8.09
C TYR A 288 -1.75 -7.01 6.65
N ILE A 289 -1.99 -6.08 5.73
CA ILE A 289 -1.63 -6.22 4.31
C ILE A 289 -0.82 -4.98 3.95
N GLY A 290 0.45 -5.18 3.61
CA GLY A 290 1.40 -4.11 3.32
C GLY A 290 2.06 -4.27 1.95
N ASN A 291 2.29 -3.16 1.26
CA ASN A 291 3.03 -3.09 0.01
C ASN A 291 3.72 -1.74 -0.19
N ASP A 292 4.82 -1.75 -0.93
CA ASP A 292 5.39 -0.50 -1.45
C ASP A 292 4.42 0.18 -2.41
N CYS A 293 4.32 1.50 -2.31
CA CYS A 293 3.44 2.31 -3.16
C CYS A 293 4.08 3.66 -3.48
N VAL A 294 3.49 4.38 -4.42
CA VAL A 294 3.82 5.77 -4.73
C VAL A 294 2.53 6.58 -4.61
N PHE A 295 2.52 7.53 -3.70
CA PHE A 295 1.41 8.46 -3.53
C PHE A 295 1.78 9.86 -4.04
N PRO A 296 0.80 10.65 -4.50
CA PRO A 296 0.98 12.09 -4.65
C PRO A 296 1.44 12.72 -3.32
N MET A 297 2.31 13.73 -3.39
CA MET A 297 2.92 14.35 -2.21
C MET A 297 1.92 14.96 -1.20
N ASP A 298 0.72 15.29 -1.66
CA ASP A 298 -0.37 15.89 -0.87
C ASP A 298 -1.35 14.86 -0.29
N TRP A 299 -1.12 13.56 -0.51
CA TRP A 299 -2.00 12.52 0.00
C TRP A 299 -1.68 12.16 1.46
N THR A 300 -2.75 12.07 2.25
CA THR A 300 -2.74 11.61 3.64
C THR A 300 -3.69 10.44 3.82
N THR A 301 -3.72 9.83 4.98
CA THR A 301 -4.72 8.80 5.32
C THR A 301 -6.14 9.33 5.22
N GLU A 302 -6.38 10.58 5.59
CA GLU A 302 -7.68 11.23 5.47
C GLU A 302 -8.09 11.39 4.01
N THR A 303 -7.17 11.83 3.15
CA THR A 303 -7.42 11.99 1.71
C THR A 303 -7.73 10.63 1.07
N LEU A 304 -7.02 9.57 1.47
CA LEU A 304 -7.22 8.21 1.00
C LEU A 304 -8.63 7.69 1.34
N LEU A 305 -9.16 8.03 2.51
CA LEU A 305 -10.49 7.62 2.97
C LEU A 305 -11.64 8.45 2.39
N GLN A 306 -11.34 9.63 1.82
CA GLN A 306 -12.32 10.48 1.15
C GLN A 306 -12.55 10.01 -0.29
N LYS A 307 -13.62 10.54 -0.91
CA LYS A 307 -13.92 10.28 -2.32
C LYS A 307 -12.84 10.90 -3.22
N HIS A 308 -12.13 10.06 -3.95
CA HIS A 308 -11.09 10.47 -4.89
C HIS A 308 -11.23 9.73 -6.24
N ARG A 309 -10.54 10.20 -7.27
CA ARG A 309 -10.46 9.50 -8.55
C ARG A 309 -9.56 8.28 -8.40
N SER A 310 -9.91 7.19 -9.10
CA SER A 310 -9.00 6.05 -9.24
C SER A 310 -7.76 6.48 -10.05
N ASN A 311 -6.60 6.37 -9.44
CA ASN A 311 -5.31 6.67 -10.08
C ASN A 311 -4.31 5.53 -9.76
N PRO A 312 -4.47 4.37 -10.41
CA PRO A 312 -3.61 3.23 -10.15
C PRO A 312 -2.19 3.49 -10.64
N TYR A 313 -1.19 3.11 -9.83
CA TYR A 313 0.22 3.20 -10.21
C TYR A 313 0.54 2.32 -11.43
N ASN A 314 -0.17 1.18 -11.57
CA ASN A 314 -0.05 0.25 -12.70
C ASN A 314 -1.39 0.20 -13.48
N PRO A 315 -1.68 1.19 -14.35
CA PRO A 315 -2.99 1.32 -14.99
C PRO A 315 -3.32 0.17 -15.95
N ASN A 316 -2.33 -0.46 -16.58
CA ASN A 316 -2.56 -1.59 -17.48
C ASN A 316 -2.89 -2.87 -16.69
N ILE A 317 -2.19 -3.13 -15.58
CA ILE A 317 -2.54 -4.21 -14.63
C ILE A 317 -3.94 -3.97 -14.08
N ALA A 318 -4.25 -2.73 -13.65
CA ALA A 318 -5.57 -2.35 -13.16
C ALA A 318 -6.67 -2.60 -14.20
N ASN A 319 -6.43 -2.29 -15.48
CA ASN A 319 -7.38 -2.55 -16.55
C ASN A 319 -7.66 -4.07 -16.72
N VAL A 320 -6.63 -4.91 -16.61
CA VAL A 320 -6.83 -6.37 -16.69
C VAL A 320 -7.63 -6.87 -15.49
N PHE A 321 -7.30 -6.44 -14.27
CA PHE A 321 -8.05 -6.77 -13.05
C PHE A 321 -9.49 -6.30 -13.12
N PHE A 322 -9.73 -5.10 -13.66
CA PHE A 322 -11.07 -4.60 -13.93
C PHE A 322 -11.81 -5.52 -14.91
N ARG A 323 -11.22 -5.85 -16.07
CA ARG A 323 -11.86 -6.70 -17.06
C ARG A 323 -12.10 -8.12 -16.55
N ALA A 324 -11.22 -8.66 -15.72
CA ALA A 324 -11.42 -9.92 -15.02
C ALA A 324 -12.56 -9.87 -13.96
N GLY A 325 -13.07 -8.69 -13.64
CA GLY A 325 -14.13 -8.55 -12.63
C GLY A 325 -13.62 -8.49 -11.20
N PHE A 326 -12.33 -8.35 -11.00
CA PHE A 326 -11.70 -8.33 -9.68
C PHE A 326 -11.87 -6.99 -8.98
N ILE A 327 -11.71 -5.88 -9.72
CA ILE A 327 -11.85 -4.52 -9.19
C ILE A 327 -12.90 -3.71 -9.94
N GLU A 328 -13.31 -2.58 -9.36
CA GLU A 328 -14.19 -1.58 -9.97
C GLU A 328 -13.40 -0.35 -10.44
N ALA A 329 -13.91 0.38 -11.43
CA ALA A 329 -13.18 1.45 -12.12
C ALA A 329 -13.36 2.86 -11.48
N TRP A 330 -14.06 3.00 -10.36
CA TRP A 330 -14.51 4.31 -9.88
C TRP A 330 -13.88 4.78 -8.57
N GLY A 331 -12.79 4.17 -8.10
CA GLY A 331 -12.13 4.55 -6.85
C GLY A 331 -12.97 4.31 -5.58
N ARG A 332 -13.95 3.39 -5.64
CA ARG A 332 -14.85 3.07 -4.51
C ARG A 332 -14.43 1.83 -3.70
N GLY A 333 -13.25 1.29 -3.97
CA GLY A 333 -12.78 0.07 -3.33
C GLY A 333 -12.70 0.19 -1.81
N ILE A 334 -12.14 1.29 -1.31
CA ILE A 334 -12.04 1.56 0.14
C ILE A 334 -13.42 1.74 0.77
N GLU A 335 -14.32 2.51 0.14
CA GLU A 335 -15.70 2.67 0.62
C GLU A 335 -16.43 1.34 0.70
N LYS A 336 -16.28 0.48 -0.31
CA LYS A 336 -16.86 -0.87 -0.35
C LYS A 336 -16.31 -1.74 0.78
N MET A 337 -15.00 -1.71 0.99
CA MET A 337 -14.30 -2.40 2.08
C MET A 337 -14.85 -1.98 3.45
N CYS A 338 -14.96 -0.67 3.70
CA CYS A 338 -15.55 -0.11 4.92
C CYS A 338 -17.01 -0.53 5.10
N ASN A 339 -17.81 -0.53 4.02
CA ASN A 339 -19.21 -0.94 4.07
C ASN A 339 -19.37 -2.44 4.36
N GLU A 340 -18.49 -3.30 3.83
CA GLU A 340 -18.46 -4.72 4.19
C GLU A 340 -18.10 -4.96 5.64
N CYS A 341 -17.14 -4.22 6.20
CA CYS A 341 -16.82 -4.27 7.62
C CYS A 341 -18.02 -3.86 8.48
N LYS A 342 -18.70 -2.74 8.14
CA LYS A 342 -19.91 -2.29 8.85
C LYS A 342 -21.03 -3.34 8.82
N ARG A 343 -21.31 -3.94 7.65
CA ARG A 343 -22.34 -4.98 7.49
C ARG A 343 -22.09 -6.22 8.33
N ASN A 344 -20.81 -6.55 8.52
CA ASN A 344 -20.40 -7.69 9.32
C ASN A 344 -20.07 -7.35 10.77
N HIS A 345 -20.34 -6.12 11.22
CA HIS A 345 -20.07 -5.62 12.57
C HIS A 345 -18.59 -5.75 12.99
N VAL A 346 -17.68 -5.63 12.03
CA VAL A 346 -16.23 -5.62 12.23
C VAL A 346 -15.75 -4.17 12.23
N GLU A 347 -14.70 -3.86 12.96
CA GLU A 347 -14.07 -2.54 12.98
C GLU A 347 -13.62 -2.11 11.57
N LEU A 348 -13.63 -0.81 11.32
CA LEU A 348 -13.18 -0.28 10.04
C LEU A 348 -11.69 -0.52 9.86
N PRO A 349 -11.22 -0.78 8.63
CA PRO A 349 -9.80 -0.95 8.38
C PRO A 349 -9.04 0.35 8.67
N GLU A 350 -7.89 0.22 9.31
CA GLU A 350 -6.98 1.33 9.56
C GLU A 350 -5.85 1.33 8.54
N TYR A 351 -5.53 2.52 8.03
CA TYR A 351 -4.44 2.71 7.09
C TYR A 351 -3.28 3.43 7.75
N THR A 352 -2.07 2.92 7.52
CA THR A 352 -0.81 3.59 7.86
C THR A 352 -0.07 3.88 6.57
N LEU A 353 0.30 5.15 6.36
CA LEU A 353 1.09 5.61 5.24
C LEU A 353 2.47 6.00 5.73
N HIS A 354 3.49 5.42 5.14
CA HIS A 354 4.86 5.92 5.20
C HIS A 354 5.21 6.51 3.82
N SER A 355 6.38 7.12 3.67
CA SER A 355 6.78 7.82 2.42
C SER A 355 6.66 6.95 1.16
N ASP A 356 6.81 5.65 1.26
CA ASP A 356 6.91 4.70 0.17
C ASP A 356 6.22 3.35 0.44
N GLU A 357 5.42 3.28 1.51
CA GLU A 357 4.69 2.08 1.94
C GLU A 357 3.27 2.41 2.39
N ILE A 358 2.34 1.55 2.04
CA ILE A 358 0.98 1.52 2.62
C ILE A 358 0.77 0.20 3.36
N MET A 359 0.16 0.30 4.52
CA MET A 359 -0.29 -0.84 5.30
C MET A 359 -1.76 -0.65 5.68
N VAL A 360 -2.58 -1.67 5.45
CA VAL A 360 -3.95 -1.73 5.94
C VAL A 360 -4.07 -2.82 7.01
N ARG A 361 -4.66 -2.46 8.16
CA ARG A 361 -4.93 -3.33 9.29
C ARG A 361 -6.43 -3.57 9.44
N PHE A 362 -6.80 -4.83 9.64
CA PHE A 362 -8.14 -5.23 10.05
C PHE A 362 -8.06 -5.85 11.44
N MET A 363 -9.00 -5.47 12.32
CA MET A 363 -9.15 -6.05 13.65
C MET A 363 -10.33 -7.03 13.65
N ALA A 364 -10.17 -8.19 14.28
CA ALA A 364 -11.26 -9.13 14.45
C ALA A 364 -12.35 -8.56 15.37
N ASP A 365 -13.60 -9.00 15.18
CA ASP A 365 -14.68 -8.67 16.09
C ASP A 365 -14.32 -9.06 17.55
N SER A 366 -14.64 -8.18 18.49
CA SER A 366 -14.39 -8.42 19.92
C SER A 366 -15.11 -9.67 20.46
N ALA A 367 -16.18 -10.11 19.81
CA ALA A 367 -16.87 -11.36 20.11
C ALA A 367 -16.02 -12.58 19.68
N HIS A 368 -15.38 -12.51 18.51
CA HIS A 368 -14.50 -13.55 17.99
C HIS A 368 -13.25 -13.72 18.85
N SER A 369 -12.64 -12.60 19.27
CA SER A 369 -11.48 -12.60 20.17
C SER A 369 -11.79 -13.20 21.55
N LYS A 370 -13.02 -13.00 22.06
CA LYS A 370 -13.46 -13.57 23.34
C LYS A 370 -13.75 -15.06 23.24
N GLN A 371 -14.23 -15.53 22.12
CA GLN A 371 -14.58 -16.94 21.91
C GLN A 371 -13.34 -17.79 21.64
N ASP A 372 -12.34 -17.29 20.91
CA ASP A 372 -11.04 -17.95 20.80
C ASP A 372 -10.32 -18.02 22.14
N LEU A 373 -10.35 -16.96 22.93
CA LEU A 373 -9.87 -16.98 24.32
C LEU A 373 -10.65 -17.99 25.17
N HIS A 374 -11.95 -18.11 24.99
CA HIS A 374 -12.78 -19.06 25.76
C HIS A 374 -12.56 -20.50 25.29
N ASN A 375 -12.42 -20.75 24.02
CA ASN A 375 -12.09 -22.07 23.46
C ASN A 375 -10.66 -22.51 23.82
N ASP A 376 -9.68 -21.59 23.72
CA ASP A 376 -8.31 -21.85 24.19
C ASP A 376 -8.26 -22.06 25.72
N LEU A 377 -9.04 -21.31 26.48
CA LEU A 377 -9.19 -21.53 27.94
C LEU A 377 -9.81 -22.88 28.26
N HIS A 378 -10.86 -23.27 27.53
CA HIS A 378 -11.52 -24.57 27.73
C HIS A 378 -10.60 -25.73 27.35
N ASN A 379 -9.89 -25.64 26.23
CA ASN A 379 -8.88 -26.61 25.81
C ASN A 379 -7.70 -26.65 26.79
N ASN A 380 -7.19 -25.50 27.23
CA ASN A 380 -6.14 -25.41 28.22
C ASN A 380 -6.57 -25.94 29.59
N CYS A 381 -7.84 -25.74 30.03
CA CYS A 381 -8.38 -26.31 31.25
C CYS A 381 -8.51 -27.83 31.16
N THR A 382 -8.92 -28.37 30.01
CA THR A 382 -8.99 -29.83 29.78
C THR A 382 -7.59 -30.47 29.81
N ILE A 383 -6.62 -29.83 29.22
CA ILE A 383 -5.22 -30.25 29.18
C ILE A 383 -4.58 -30.17 30.56
N ILE A 384 -4.87 -29.13 31.33
CA ILE A 384 -4.37 -28.99 32.72
C ILE A 384 -5.00 -30.03 33.65
N ALA A 385 -6.27 -30.37 33.46
CA ALA A 385 -6.91 -31.45 34.18
C ALA A 385 -6.19 -32.80 34.00
N GLN A 386 -5.52 -33.01 32.86
CA GLN A 386 -4.68 -34.18 32.60
C GLN A 386 -3.29 -34.10 33.24
N ARG A 387 -2.77 -32.91 33.55
CA ARG A 387 -1.44 -32.73 34.16
C ARG A 387 -1.49 -32.67 35.70
N LEU A 388 -2.58 -32.17 36.25
CA LEU A 388 -2.72 -32.08 37.70
C LEU A 388 -3.06 -33.45 38.28
N PRO A 389 -2.58 -33.78 39.50
CA PRO A 389 -2.90 -35.05 40.15
C PRO A 389 -4.41 -35.19 40.42
N GLU A 390 -4.90 -36.40 40.36
CA GLU A 390 -6.27 -36.73 40.76
C GLU A 390 -6.57 -36.18 42.17
N GLY A 391 -7.61 -35.33 42.30
CA GLY A 391 -7.95 -34.65 43.56
C GLY A 391 -7.34 -33.25 43.73
N ALA A 392 -6.72 -32.65 42.71
CA ALA A 392 -6.27 -31.27 42.77
C ALA A 392 -7.42 -30.31 43.13
N PRO A 393 -7.20 -29.34 44.08
CA PRO A 393 -8.24 -28.43 44.50
C PRO A 393 -8.84 -27.62 43.37
N THR A 394 -10.16 -27.51 43.29
CA THR A 394 -10.88 -26.71 42.24
C THR A 394 -10.39 -25.25 42.14
N VAL A 395 -9.85 -24.71 43.25
CA VAL A 395 -9.30 -23.35 43.28
C VAL A 395 -8.04 -23.19 42.42
N VAL A 396 -7.29 -24.29 42.19
CA VAL A 396 -6.10 -24.28 41.31
C VAL A 396 -6.51 -24.06 39.84
N PHE A 397 -7.58 -24.73 39.40
CA PHE A 397 -8.14 -24.53 38.07
C PHE A 397 -8.66 -23.10 37.87
N LYS A 398 -9.41 -22.59 38.87
CA LYS A 398 -9.89 -21.18 38.82
C LYS A 398 -8.75 -20.18 38.87
N ALA A 399 -7.66 -20.46 39.56
CA ALA A 399 -6.48 -19.60 39.58
C ALA A 399 -5.80 -19.55 38.18
N PHE A 400 -5.76 -20.69 37.50
CA PHE A 400 -5.26 -20.77 36.15
C PHE A 400 -6.14 -20.01 35.17
N GLU A 401 -7.46 -20.16 35.21
CA GLU A 401 -8.40 -19.39 34.36
C GLU A 401 -8.19 -17.87 34.50
N VAL A 402 -8.08 -17.39 35.75
CA VAL A 402 -7.85 -15.96 35.98
C VAL A 402 -6.47 -15.48 35.49
N ILE A 403 -5.45 -16.34 35.59
CA ILE A 403 -4.11 -16.06 35.05
C ILE A 403 -4.14 -16.05 33.53
N ALA A 404 -4.88 -16.93 32.90
CA ALA A 404 -5.02 -17.00 31.46
C ALA A 404 -5.79 -15.79 30.90
N GLU A 405 -6.84 -15.34 31.57
CA GLU A 405 -7.56 -14.10 31.21
C GLU A 405 -6.72 -12.82 31.42
N ASN A 406 -5.86 -12.81 32.44
CA ASN A 406 -4.98 -11.69 32.77
C ASN A 406 -3.58 -12.17 33.15
N PRO A 407 -2.67 -12.36 32.21
CA PRO A 407 -1.30 -12.80 32.47
C PRO A 407 -0.50 -11.89 33.41
N SER A 408 -0.88 -10.64 33.53
CA SER A 408 -0.22 -9.66 34.42
C SER A 408 -0.81 -9.64 35.83
N ALA A 409 -1.81 -10.49 36.13
CA ALA A 409 -2.49 -10.51 37.44
C ALA A 409 -1.50 -10.69 38.59
N THR A 410 -1.60 -9.80 39.56
CA THR A 410 -0.85 -9.90 40.83
C THR A 410 -1.52 -10.87 41.78
N ARG A 411 -0.76 -11.39 42.77
CA ARG A 411 -1.33 -12.27 43.83
C ARG A 411 -2.52 -11.63 44.54
N LYS A 412 -2.47 -10.33 44.78
CA LYS A 412 -3.55 -9.56 45.41
C LYS A 412 -4.81 -9.53 44.56
N GLN A 413 -4.65 -9.31 43.24
CA GLN A 413 -5.78 -9.35 42.31
C GLN A 413 -6.38 -10.74 42.17
N LEU A 414 -5.54 -11.79 42.12
CA LEU A 414 -6.00 -13.19 42.12
C LEU A 414 -6.76 -13.51 43.39
N SER A 415 -6.23 -13.12 44.56
CA SER A 415 -6.87 -13.30 45.86
C SER A 415 -8.26 -12.65 45.91
N SER A 416 -8.36 -11.40 45.43
CA SER A 416 -9.63 -10.68 45.40
C SER A 416 -10.64 -11.34 44.44
N LYS A 417 -10.21 -11.75 43.24
CA LYS A 417 -11.09 -12.33 42.20
C LYS A 417 -11.57 -13.75 42.61
N LEU A 418 -10.69 -14.54 43.23
CA LEU A 418 -10.98 -15.90 43.65
C LEU A 418 -11.65 -15.97 45.04
N LYS A 419 -11.70 -14.85 45.78
CA LYS A 419 -12.19 -14.76 47.17
C LYS A 419 -11.49 -15.74 48.12
N VAL A 420 -10.17 -15.87 47.97
CA VAL A 420 -9.30 -16.73 48.84
C VAL A 420 -8.11 -15.93 49.36
N SER A 421 -7.40 -16.44 50.37
CA SER A 421 -6.22 -15.76 50.90
C SER A 421 -5.07 -15.68 49.90
N GLU A 422 -4.20 -14.67 50.03
CA GLU A 422 -2.98 -14.58 49.20
C GLU A 422 -2.04 -15.79 49.39
N ARG A 423 -2.09 -16.42 50.55
CA ARG A 423 -1.37 -17.67 50.83
C ARG A 423 -1.90 -18.82 49.99
N THR A 424 -3.22 -18.98 49.88
CA THR A 424 -3.87 -19.98 49.02
C THR A 424 -3.53 -19.74 47.57
N VAL A 425 -3.52 -18.47 47.12
CA VAL A 425 -3.09 -18.10 45.75
C VAL A 425 -1.64 -18.50 45.51
N ALA A 426 -0.75 -18.27 46.48
CA ALA A 426 0.66 -18.65 46.35
C ALA A 426 0.84 -20.17 46.24
N GLU A 427 0.05 -20.94 46.97
CA GLU A 427 0.01 -22.40 46.89
C GLU A 427 -0.51 -22.89 45.54
N CYS A 428 -1.58 -22.26 44.98
CA CYS A 428 -2.09 -22.55 43.66
C CYS A 428 -1.04 -22.25 42.55
N ILE A 429 -0.37 -21.12 42.63
CA ILE A 429 0.72 -20.75 41.72
C ILE A 429 1.89 -21.74 41.81
N ALA A 430 2.24 -22.19 43.01
CA ALA A 430 3.31 -23.17 43.21
C ALA A 430 2.96 -24.53 42.56
N ILE A 431 1.71 -24.96 42.68
CA ILE A 431 1.19 -26.18 42.05
C ILE A 431 1.26 -26.02 40.52
N LEU A 432 0.71 -24.93 39.96
CA LEU A 432 0.71 -24.69 38.53
C LEU A 432 2.13 -24.62 37.92
N LYS A 433 3.09 -24.04 38.66
CA LYS A 433 4.52 -24.05 38.26
C LYS A 433 5.12 -25.45 38.32
N ARG A 434 4.87 -26.18 39.39
CA ARG A 434 5.41 -27.55 39.62
C ARG A 434 4.99 -28.51 38.50
N TYR A 435 3.77 -28.38 38.03
CA TYR A 435 3.24 -29.21 36.95
C TYR A 435 3.44 -28.61 35.56
N GLY A 436 4.28 -27.58 35.43
CA GLY A 436 4.64 -27.00 34.15
C GLY A 436 3.49 -26.32 33.40
N CYS A 437 2.47 -25.83 34.13
CA CYS A 437 1.32 -25.16 33.52
C CYS A 437 1.61 -23.68 33.22
N ILE A 438 2.40 -23.03 34.11
CA ILE A 438 2.74 -21.60 33.97
C ILE A 438 4.21 -21.35 34.36
N VAL A 439 4.79 -20.30 33.78
CA VAL A 439 6.10 -19.78 34.17
C VAL A 439 6.05 -18.27 34.33
N ARG A 440 6.81 -17.69 35.24
CA ARG A 440 6.92 -16.24 35.40
C ARG A 440 8.00 -15.71 34.49
N VAL A 441 7.65 -14.73 33.62
CA VAL A 441 8.56 -14.02 32.75
C VAL A 441 8.74 -12.60 33.25
N GLY A 442 9.99 -12.16 33.46
CA GLY A 442 10.30 -10.81 33.94
C GLY A 442 10.33 -10.68 35.47
N GLY A 443 10.52 -9.46 35.98
CA GLY A 443 10.67 -9.14 37.40
C GLY A 443 9.36 -9.17 38.19
N ASN A 444 9.46 -9.18 39.54
CA ASN A 444 8.29 -9.24 40.43
C ASN A 444 7.30 -8.08 40.27
N LYS A 445 7.73 -6.91 39.80
CA LYS A 445 6.88 -5.71 39.65
C LYS A 445 6.32 -5.51 38.25
N SER A 446 7.02 -5.99 37.23
CA SER A 446 6.69 -5.76 35.80
C SER A 446 6.59 -7.03 34.96
N GLY A 447 6.69 -8.23 35.57
CA GLY A 447 6.61 -9.48 34.84
C GLY A 447 5.18 -9.99 34.68
N TYR A 448 5.02 -10.97 33.77
CA TYR A 448 3.75 -11.63 33.48
C TYR A 448 3.85 -13.16 33.61
N TRP A 449 2.73 -13.84 33.62
CA TRP A 449 2.62 -15.30 33.63
C TRP A 449 2.51 -15.81 32.22
N LYS A 450 3.47 -16.59 31.76
CA LYS A 450 3.41 -17.30 30.49
C LYS A 450 2.83 -18.70 30.72
N ILE A 451 1.77 -19.02 29.96
CA ILE A 451 1.18 -20.38 29.96
C ILE A 451 2.07 -21.25 29.08
N LEU A 452 2.45 -22.42 29.57
CA LEU A 452 3.26 -23.38 28.86
C LEU A 452 2.33 -24.32 28.05
N LYS A 453 2.37 -24.21 26.73
CA LYS A 453 1.69 -25.16 25.83
C LYS A 453 2.31 -26.55 25.99
N ILE A 454 1.52 -27.58 25.76
CA ILE A 454 1.97 -28.97 25.76
C ILE A 454 2.42 -29.23 24.32
N GLU A 455 3.66 -29.70 24.15
CA GLU A 455 4.14 -30.28 22.91
C GLU A 455 3.44 -31.57 22.56
#